data_2657909261e6e1bd8d55d101dce0894d
#
_entry.id   2657909261e6e1bd8d55d101dce0894d
#
_cell.length_a   1.000
_cell.length_b   1.000
_cell.length_c   1.000
_cell.angle_alpha   90.00
_cell.angle_beta   90.00
_cell.angle_gamma   90.00
#
_symmetry.space_group_name_H-M   'P 1'
#
loop_
_entity.id
_entity.type
_entity.pdbx_description
1 polymer ?
#
loop_
_entity_poly.entity_id
_entity_poly.type
_entity_poly.pdbx_seq_one_letter_code
_entity_poly.pdbx_strand_id
1 'polypeptide(L)'
;LREIVKAAGVPFIVKGIMTVKGALKAKEAGAAAIVVSNHGGRVLDQCPATAEVLEEIAKAVDGSMKIFVDGGIRSGTDVFKALALGADAVIIARPFVTAVYGGGREGVEAYIQKIGSELADTMAMCGVSSLAEITRDCVRV
;
A
#
# COMPACT_ATOMS: atom_id res chain seq x y z
N LEU A 1 15.47 8.16 -14.60
CA LEU A 1 14.49 8.47 -13.56
C LEU A 1 14.71 9.85 -12.95
N ARG A 2 15.94 10.23 -12.52
CA ARG A 2 16.22 11.56 -11.93
C ARG A 2 15.78 12.72 -12.83
N GLU A 3 16.04 12.66 -14.12
CA GLU A 3 15.66 13.69 -15.08
C GLU A 3 14.12 13.82 -15.17
N ILE A 4 13.41 12.69 -15.14
CA ILE A 4 11.94 12.68 -15.15
C ILE A 4 11.39 13.29 -13.86
N VAL A 5 11.90 12.88 -12.71
CA VAL A 5 11.52 13.43 -11.39
C VAL A 5 11.73 14.94 -11.36
N LYS A 6 12.91 15.41 -11.82
CA LYS A 6 13.23 16.84 -11.89
C LYS A 6 12.33 17.61 -12.86
N ALA A 7 12.03 17.02 -14.01
CA ALA A 7 11.20 17.65 -15.04
C ALA A 7 9.70 17.70 -14.65
N ALA A 8 9.24 16.78 -13.81
CA ALA A 8 7.84 16.72 -13.39
C ALA A 8 7.37 17.96 -12.61
N GLY A 9 8.25 18.59 -11.83
CA GLY A 9 7.93 19.78 -11.04
C GLY A 9 6.87 19.58 -9.93
N VAL A 10 6.49 18.32 -9.69
CA VAL A 10 5.52 17.90 -8.67
C VAL A 10 6.05 16.66 -7.92
N PRO A 11 5.50 16.32 -6.75
CA PRO A 11 5.86 15.08 -6.08
C PRO A 11 5.70 13.86 -6.99
N PHE A 12 6.77 13.10 -7.20
CA PHE A 12 6.79 11.99 -8.12
C PHE A 12 6.74 10.65 -7.36
N ILE A 13 5.83 9.78 -7.76
CA ILE A 13 5.63 8.47 -7.15
C ILE A 13 6.09 7.38 -8.11
N VAL A 14 7.02 6.53 -7.69
CA VAL A 14 7.50 5.40 -8.49
C VAL A 14 6.74 4.14 -8.12
N LYS A 15 5.98 3.59 -9.07
CA LYS A 15 5.20 2.35 -8.87
C LYS A 15 5.93 1.14 -9.45
N GLY A 16 5.67 -0.04 -8.88
CA GLY A 16 6.25 -1.31 -9.34
C GLY A 16 7.54 -1.68 -8.62
N ILE A 17 7.73 -1.18 -7.42
CA ILE A 17 8.91 -1.49 -6.60
C ILE A 17 8.65 -2.77 -5.82
N MET A 18 9.52 -3.76 -6.00
CA MET A 18 9.42 -5.08 -5.36
C MET A 18 10.72 -5.48 -4.63
N THR A 19 11.71 -4.58 -4.54
CA THR A 19 12.99 -4.88 -3.89
C THR A 19 13.51 -3.67 -3.12
N VAL A 20 14.26 -3.93 -2.05
CA VAL A 20 14.99 -2.90 -1.29
C VAL A 20 15.88 -2.05 -2.21
N LYS A 21 16.63 -2.70 -3.10
CA LYS A 21 17.50 -1.99 -4.05
C LYS A 21 16.72 -1.05 -4.97
N GLY A 22 15.53 -1.46 -5.42
CA GLY A 22 14.63 -0.64 -6.22
C GLY A 22 14.13 0.58 -5.44
N ALA A 23 13.73 0.39 -4.18
CA ALA A 23 13.26 1.46 -3.30
C ALA A 23 14.36 2.51 -3.05
N LEU A 24 15.57 2.07 -2.71
CA LEU A 24 16.71 2.97 -2.48
C LEU A 24 17.10 3.74 -3.75
N LYS A 25 17.05 3.12 -4.93
CA LYS A 25 17.24 3.81 -6.19
C LYS A 25 16.17 4.84 -6.51
N ALA A 26 14.92 4.57 -6.18
CA ALA A 26 13.83 5.53 -6.32
C ALA A 26 14.06 6.75 -5.41
N LYS A 27 14.45 6.51 -4.15
CA LYS A 27 14.86 7.56 -3.20
C LYS A 27 16.01 8.40 -3.72
N GLU A 28 17.12 7.78 -4.18
CA GLU A 28 18.26 8.48 -4.76
C GLU A 28 17.89 9.32 -5.99
N ALA A 29 16.87 8.92 -6.73
CA ALA A 29 16.37 9.67 -7.87
C ALA A 29 15.48 10.86 -7.49
N GLY A 30 15.14 11.02 -6.20
CA GLY A 30 14.32 12.10 -5.69
C GLY A 30 12.81 11.80 -5.71
N ALA A 31 12.39 10.53 -5.78
CA ALA A 31 10.99 10.17 -5.65
C ALA A 31 10.44 10.58 -4.27
N ALA A 32 9.24 11.17 -4.25
CA ALA A 32 8.55 11.53 -3.02
C ALA A 32 7.92 10.31 -2.33
N ALA A 33 7.54 9.30 -3.11
CA ALA A 33 6.96 8.05 -2.63
C ALA A 33 7.25 6.90 -3.59
N ILE A 34 7.07 5.69 -3.08
CA ILE A 34 7.00 4.47 -3.90
C ILE A 34 5.66 3.76 -3.71
N VAL A 35 5.28 2.96 -4.70
CA VAL A 35 4.24 1.95 -4.55
C VAL A 35 4.91 0.57 -4.64
N VAL A 36 4.89 -0.16 -3.54
CA VAL A 36 5.24 -1.58 -3.53
C VAL A 36 4.15 -2.33 -4.28
N SER A 37 4.49 -2.87 -5.44
CA SER A 37 3.51 -3.37 -6.40
C SER A 37 4.12 -4.33 -7.41
N ASN A 38 3.51 -5.49 -7.59
CA ASN A 38 3.76 -6.41 -8.67
C ASN A 38 2.73 -6.29 -9.81
N HIS A 39 1.96 -5.18 -9.83
CA HIS A 39 0.87 -4.94 -10.78
C HIS A 39 -0.22 -6.02 -10.74
N GLY A 40 -0.45 -6.62 -9.57
CA GLY A 40 -1.42 -7.70 -9.38
C GLY A 40 -1.07 -9.00 -10.11
N GLY A 41 0.22 -9.26 -10.33
CA GLY A 41 0.73 -10.42 -11.06
C GLY A 41 0.54 -10.37 -12.58
N ARG A 42 0.09 -9.25 -13.14
CA ARG A 42 -0.29 -9.16 -14.57
C ARG A 42 0.88 -9.06 -15.53
N VAL A 43 2.01 -8.55 -15.06
CA VAL A 43 3.20 -8.35 -15.92
C VAL A 43 4.17 -9.52 -15.77
N LEU A 44 4.43 -9.93 -14.54
CA LEU A 44 5.29 -11.05 -14.19
C LEU A 44 4.62 -11.87 -13.09
N ASP A 45 4.07 -13.02 -13.43
CA ASP A 45 3.27 -13.86 -12.53
C ASP A 45 4.11 -14.48 -11.41
N GLN A 46 5.39 -14.72 -11.64
CA GLN A 46 6.32 -15.32 -10.68
C GLN A 46 6.89 -14.34 -9.65
N CYS A 47 6.38 -13.10 -9.60
CA CYS A 47 6.76 -12.18 -8.54
C CYS A 47 6.21 -12.63 -7.17
N PRO A 48 6.95 -12.39 -6.07
CA PRO A 48 6.40 -12.58 -4.73
C PRO A 48 5.18 -11.68 -4.49
N ALA A 49 4.37 -12.01 -3.48
CA ALA A 49 3.32 -11.11 -3.04
C ALA A 49 3.92 -9.82 -2.47
N THR A 50 3.21 -8.69 -2.66
CA THR A 50 3.68 -7.40 -2.15
C THR A 50 3.82 -7.36 -0.64
N ALA A 51 2.97 -8.12 0.09
CA ALA A 51 3.07 -8.27 1.55
C ALA A 51 4.36 -8.97 2.01
N GLU A 52 4.93 -9.87 1.20
CA GLU A 52 6.16 -10.60 1.54
C GLU A 52 7.40 -9.70 1.52
N VAL A 53 7.41 -8.68 0.67
CA VAL A 53 8.56 -7.77 0.49
C VAL A 53 8.38 -6.41 1.17
N LEU A 54 7.17 -6.10 1.65
CA LEU A 54 6.82 -4.78 2.18
C LEU A 54 7.65 -4.43 3.42
N GLU A 55 7.76 -5.34 4.37
CA GLU A 55 8.45 -5.09 5.65
C GLU A 55 9.94 -4.79 5.46
N GLU A 56 10.63 -5.56 4.61
CA GLU A 56 12.06 -5.33 4.34
C GLU A 56 12.29 -4.00 3.62
N ILE A 57 11.40 -3.63 2.70
CA ILE A 57 11.45 -2.35 2.00
C ILE A 57 11.19 -1.21 2.98
N ALA A 58 10.18 -1.33 3.85
CA ALA A 58 9.86 -0.31 4.85
C ALA A 58 11.03 -0.07 5.80
N LYS A 59 11.66 -1.12 6.31
CA LYS A 59 12.87 -1.03 7.14
C LYS A 59 14.03 -0.33 6.44
N ALA A 60 14.25 -0.62 5.15
CA ALA A 60 15.34 -0.02 4.40
C ALA A 60 15.09 1.45 4.03
N VAL A 61 13.85 1.84 3.83
CA VAL A 61 13.44 3.23 3.56
C VAL A 61 13.47 4.08 4.82
N ASP A 62 13.17 3.48 5.98
CA ASP A 62 13.28 4.08 7.32
C ASP A 62 12.66 5.48 7.41
N GLY A 63 11.40 5.61 7.01
CA GLY A 63 10.63 6.86 7.07
C GLY A 63 11.11 7.98 6.16
N SER A 64 12.17 7.78 5.39
CA SER A 64 12.77 8.81 4.53
C SER A 64 11.98 9.11 3.25
N MET A 65 10.97 8.30 2.95
CA MET A 65 10.09 8.41 1.79
C MET A 65 8.76 7.71 2.10
N LYS A 66 7.67 8.18 1.53
CA LYS A 66 6.37 7.53 1.70
C LYS A 66 6.28 6.21 0.95
N ILE A 67 5.63 5.22 1.57
CA ILE A 67 5.46 3.88 1.04
C ILE A 67 3.97 3.58 0.90
N PHE A 68 3.53 3.39 -0.32
CA PHE A 68 2.21 2.85 -0.62
C PHE A 68 2.35 1.37 -1.03
N VAL A 69 1.30 0.60 -0.85
CA VAL A 69 1.26 -0.80 -1.29
C VAL A 69 -0.04 -1.09 -2.02
N ASP A 70 0.03 -1.89 -3.06
CA ASP A 70 -1.13 -2.48 -3.73
C ASP A 70 -1.00 -3.98 -3.91
N GLY A 71 -2.05 -4.58 -4.44
CA GLY A 71 -2.11 -6.03 -4.67
C GLY A 71 -2.62 -6.81 -3.47
N GLY A 72 -3.75 -7.49 -3.66
CA GLY A 72 -4.35 -8.35 -2.65
C GLY A 72 -5.23 -7.65 -1.61
N ILE A 73 -5.23 -6.35 -1.50
CA ILE A 73 -6.04 -5.60 -0.53
C ILE A 73 -7.53 -5.67 -0.91
N ARG A 74 -8.35 -6.25 -0.04
CA ARG A 74 -9.79 -6.49 -0.26
C ARG A 74 -10.67 -6.17 0.94
N SER A 75 -10.06 -6.05 2.13
CA SER A 75 -10.77 -5.86 3.39
C SER A 75 -10.06 -4.82 4.27
N GLY A 76 -10.76 -4.31 5.29
CA GLY A 76 -10.16 -3.44 6.30
C GLY A 76 -9.04 -4.14 7.09
N THR A 77 -9.15 -5.46 7.28
CA THR A 77 -8.08 -6.26 7.90
C THR A 77 -6.82 -6.32 7.04
N ASP A 78 -6.95 -6.36 5.69
CA ASP A 78 -5.78 -6.29 4.81
C ASP A 78 -5.12 -4.91 4.89
N VAL A 79 -5.92 -3.84 4.99
CA VAL A 79 -5.41 -2.47 5.23
C VAL A 79 -4.62 -2.44 6.53
N PHE A 80 -5.20 -2.95 7.63
CA PHE A 80 -4.54 -3.01 8.93
C PHE A 80 -3.17 -3.72 8.87
N LYS A 81 -3.12 -4.89 8.23
CA LYS A 81 -1.87 -5.65 8.05
C LYS A 81 -0.84 -4.88 7.24
N ALA A 82 -1.25 -4.24 6.16
CA ALA A 82 -0.36 -3.45 5.32
C ALA A 82 0.26 -2.27 6.09
N LEU A 83 -0.53 -1.56 6.88
CA LEU A 83 -0.05 -0.49 7.76
C LEU A 83 0.91 -1.03 8.81
N ALA A 84 0.58 -2.15 9.45
CA ALA A 84 1.44 -2.80 10.45
C ALA A 84 2.80 -3.24 9.86
N LEU A 85 2.85 -3.61 8.57
CA LEU A 85 4.09 -3.96 7.86
C LEU A 85 4.88 -2.74 7.36
N GLY A 86 4.42 -1.53 7.65
CA GLY A 86 5.15 -0.29 7.38
C GLY A 86 4.72 0.49 6.14
N ALA A 87 3.55 0.20 5.56
CA ALA A 87 2.97 1.07 4.55
C ALA A 87 2.37 2.33 5.20
N ASP A 88 2.50 3.48 4.53
CA ASP A 88 1.79 4.72 4.91
C ASP A 88 0.34 4.72 4.43
N ALA A 89 0.05 4.03 3.32
CA ALA A 89 -1.29 3.88 2.77
C ALA A 89 -1.38 2.70 1.81
N VAL A 90 -2.61 2.32 1.46
CA VAL A 90 -2.90 1.24 0.50
C VAL A 90 -3.56 1.78 -0.76
N ILE A 91 -3.40 1.06 -1.86
CA ILE A 91 -4.10 1.31 -3.12
C ILE A 91 -4.94 0.08 -3.46
N ILE A 92 -6.22 0.29 -3.72
CA ILE A 92 -7.18 -0.77 -4.05
C ILE A 92 -7.71 -0.52 -5.46
N ALA A 93 -7.59 -1.50 -6.35
CA ALA A 93 -8.01 -1.37 -7.75
C ALA A 93 -9.20 -2.29 -8.10
N ARG A 94 -8.94 -3.58 -8.35
CA ARG A 94 -9.96 -4.53 -8.84
C ARG A 94 -11.24 -4.61 -8.02
N PRO A 95 -11.23 -4.61 -6.69
CA PRO A 95 -12.46 -4.57 -5.89
C PRO A 95 -13.33 -3.34 -6.18
N PHE A 96 -12.73 -2.17 -6.42
CA PHE A 96 -13.49 -0.98 -6.82
C PHE A 96 -14.08 -1.10 -8.22
N VAL A 97 -13.41 -1.79 -9.15
CA VAL A 97 -14.00 -2.09 -10.46
C VAL A 97 -15.28 -2.92 -10.29
N THR A 98 -15.25 -3.95 -9.43
CA THR A 98 -16.43 -4.75 -9.10
C THR A 98 -17.54 -3.88 -8.48
N ALA A 99 -17.20 -2.99 -7.57
CA ALA A 99 -18.15 -2.09 -6.93
C ALA A 99 -18.82 -1.14 -7.94
N VAL A 100 -18.05 -0.59 -8.88
CA VAL A 100 -18.57 0.28 -9.95
C VAL A 100 -19.53 -0.51 -10.86
N TYR A 101 -19.15 -1.70 -11.30
CA TYR A 101 -20.00 -2.52 -12.19
C TYR A 101 -21.23 -3.04 -11.48
N GLY A 102 -21.16 -3.37 -10.20
CA GLY A 102 -22.26 -3.90 -9.41
C GLY A 102 -23.27 -2.86 -8.92
N GLY A 103 -22.86 -1.63 -8.68
CA GLY A 103 -23.72 -0.61 -8.06
C GLY A 103 -23.34 0.83 -8.37
N GLY A 104 -22.52 1.09 -9.39
CA GLY A 104 -22.14 2.45 -9.75
C GLY A 104 -21.56 3.23 -8.57
N ARG A 105 -22.03 4.45 -8.38
CA ARG A 105 -21.64 5.31 -7.26
C ARG A 105 -21.98 4.68 -5.91
N GLU A 106 -23.17 4.17 -5.75
CA GLU A 106 -23.64 3.58 -4.48
C GLU A 106 -22.81 2.34 -4.13
N GLY A 107 -22.43 1.52 -5.12
CA GLY A 107 -21.55 0.38 -4.92
C GLY A 107 -20.16 0.79 -4.42
N VAL A 108 -19.60 1.88 -4.94
CA VAL A 108 -18.33 2.45 -4.49
C VAL A 108 -18.44 2.97 -3.05
N GLU A 109 -19.49 3.74 -2.75
CA GLU A 109 -19.74 4.25 -1.40
C GLU A 109 -19.89 3.12 -0.38
N ALA A 110 -20.68 2.09 -0.71
CA ALA A 110 -20.86 0.91 0.15
C ALA A 110 -19.52 0.17 0.39
N TYR A 111 -18.68 0.05 -0.64
CA TYR A 111 -17.39 -0.61 -0.48
C TYR A 111 -16.41 0.21 0.36
N ILE A 112 -16.40 1.54 0.23
CA ILE A 112 -15.60 2.43 1.09
C ILE A 112 -16.03 2.29 2.55
N GLN A 113 -17.34 2.33 2.81
CA GLN A 113 -17.90 2.17 4.16
C GLN A 113 -17.52 0.80 4.76
N LYS A 114 -17.64 -0.26 3.96
CA LYS A 114 -17.24 -1.62 4.36
C LYS A 114 -15.78 -1.67 4.80
N ILE A 115 -14.86 -1.18 3.97
CA ILE A 115 -13.42 -1.17 4.28
C ILE A 115 -13.14 -0.36 5.56
N GLY A 116 -13.75 0.81 5.69
CA GLY A 116 -13.60 1.66 6.87
C GLY A 116 -14.10 1.00 8.15
N SER A 117 -15.29 0.39 8.11
CA SER A 117 -15.87 -0.35 9.24
C SER A 117 -14.99 -1.54 9.64
N GLU A 118 -14.58 -2.37 8.70
CA GLU A 118 -13.71 -3.52 8.98
C GLU A 118 -12.34 -3.11 9.55
N LEU A 119 -11.78 -1.99 9.09
CA LEU A 119 -10.55 -1.45 9.67
C LEU A 119 -10.77 -1.00 11.11
N ALA A 120 -11.84 -0.26 11.38
CA ALA A 120 -12.18 0.21 12.72
C ALA A 120 -12.43 -0.96 13.69
N ASP A 121 -13.15 -1.98 13.24
CA ASP A 121 -13.39 -3.20 14.03
C ASP A 121 -12.07 -3.95 14.31
N THR A 122 -11.21 -4.07 13.30
CA THR A 122 -9.90 -4.71 13.48
C THR A 122 -9.03 -3.93 14.47
N MET A 123 -9.02 -2.60 14.38
CA MET A 123 -8.31 -1.73 15.32
C MET A 123 -8.83 -1.92 16.76
N ALA A 124 -10.16 -1.91 16.94
CA ALA A 124 -10.78 -2.12 18.24
C ALA A 124 -10.42 -3.49 18.84
N MET A 125 -10.45 -4.55 18.03
CA MET A 125 -10.09 -5.92 18.46
C MET A 125 -8.61 -6.05 18.80
N CYS A 126 -7.74 -5.26 18.18
CA CYS A 126 -6.30 -5.20 18.48
C CYS A 126 -5.94 -4.19 19.58
N GLY A 127 -6.91 -3.45 20.12
CA GLY A 127 -6.70 -2.50 21.22
C GLY A 127 -5.95 -1.23 20.79
N VAL A 128 -6.06 -0.83 19.50
CA VAL A 128 -5.45 0.40 18.99
C VAL A 128 -6.55 1.40 18.61
N SER A 129 -6.34 2.67 18.94
CA SER A 129 -7.33 3.75 18.79
C SER A 129 -7.01 4.73 17.65
N SER A 130 -5.82 4.65 17.10
CA SER A 130 -5.38 5.49 15.98
C SER A 130 -4.54 4.71 14.97
N LEU A 131 -4.48 5.18 13.72
CA LEU A 131 -3.65 4.56 12.69
C LEU A 131 -2.15 4.57 13.06
N ALA A 132 -1.71 5.56 13.83
CA ALA A 132 -0.32 5.67 14.29
C ALA A 132 0.07 4.58 15.31
N GLU A 133 -0.90 3.98 15.98
CA GLU A 133 -0.69 2.87 16.93
C GLU A 133 -0.61 1.50 16.23
N ILE A 134 -0.95 1.43 14.95
CA ILE A 134 -0.81 0.20 14.17
C ILE A 134 0.68 -0.01 13.87
N THR A 135 1.30 -0.90 14.60
CA THR A 135 2.73 -1.22 14.49
C THR A 135 2.93 -2.69 14.12
N ARG A 136 4.17 -3.04 13.83
CA ARG A 136 4.56 -4.43 13.51
C ARG A 136 4.14 -5.43 14.57
N ASP A 137 4.07 -5.00 15.83
CA ASP A 137 3.70 -5.86 16.97
C ASP A 137 2.23 -6.28 16.96
N CYS A 138 1.39 -5.56 16.21
CA CYS A 138 -0.03 -5.88 16.05
C CYS A 138 -0.29 -7.12 15.16
N VAL A 139 0.70 -7.60 14.42
CA VAL A 139 0.55 -8.70 13.46
C VAL A 139 1.63 -9.76 13.62
N ARG A 140 1.24 -11.01 13.32
CA ARG A 140 2.15 -12.14 13.26
C ARG A 140 2.22 -12.66 11.82
N VAL A 141 3.39 -12.65 11.23
CA VAL A 141 3.70 -13.15 9.89
C VAL A 141 4.90 -14.07 9.96
#